data_1e590967c77c6043e226fdbfcb581014
#
_entry.id   1e590967c77c6043e226fdbfcb581014
#
_cell.length_a   1.000
_cell.length_b   1.000
_cell.length_c   1.000
_cell.angle_alpha   90.00
_cell.angle_beta   90.00
_cell.angle_gamma   90.00
#
_symmetry.space_group_name_H-M   'P 1'
#
loop_
_entity.id
_entity.type
_entity.pdbx_description
1 polymer ?
#
loop_
_entity_poly.entity_id
_entity_poly.type
_entity_poly.pdbx_seq_one_letter_code
_entity_poly.pdbx_strand_id
1 'polypeptide(L)'
;TYFFKCIMQPYGDLVLCQYRDITERSQRKLELERRNRELYEIQKAAFIGRWVFDTVTREFGYAGHTGIMCKTDEQAIPLDAYLNLILPEDRNTFENWLGDNLKGNMENTVDYRILYNKDVHYIRLKTFSRERDKDGNISLEGYIQNITDIQKSRNDINLLTHAINNSTEDIFAAKEDGTLIFANRLFKLHHELGSTDDISQLKIYEIGSYTRTLEGWQKMIASIK
;
A
#
# COMPACT_ATOMS: atom_id res chain seq x y z
N THR A 1 17.84 -29.85 -14.90
CA THR A 1 18.06 -30.77 -13.76
C THR A 1 16.93 -31.79 -13.77
N TYR A 2 17.27 -33.08 -13.70
CA TYR A 2 16.32 -34.18 -13.61
C TYR A 2 16.25 -34.68 -12.17
N PHE A 3 15.07 -35.06 -11.71
CA PHE A 3 14.82 -35.58 -10.38
C PHE A 3 14.24 -36.98 -10.46
N PHE A 4 14.88 -37.94 -9.79
CA PHE A 4 14.43 -39.32 -9.72
C PHE A 4 14.21 -39.72 -8.26
N LYS A 5 13.11 -40.41 -7.99
CA LYS A 5 12.89 -41.12 -6.73
C LYS A 5 13.32 -42.56 -6.89
N CYS A 6 14.29 -42.99 -6.09
CA CYS A 6 14.69 -44.38 -6.04
C CYS A 6 14.15 -45.02 -4.76
N ILE A 7 13.51 -46.16 -4.89
CA ILE A 7 13.09 -47.01 -3.75
C ILE A 7 13.83 -48.33 -3.88
N MET A 8 14.54 -48.72 -2.84
CA MET A 8 15.27 -49.98 -2.79
C MET A 8 14.66 -50.87 -1.70
N GLN A 9 14.41 -52.14 -2.05
CA GLN A 9 13.88 -53.13 -1.14
C GLN A 9 14.70 -54.41 -1.23
N PRO A 10 15.09 -55.04 -0.11
CA PRO A 10 15.75 -56.33 -0.13
C PRO A 10 14.78 -57.41 -0.57
N TYR A 11 15.23 -58.31 -1.42
CA TYR A 11 14.45 -59.47 -1.90
C TYR A 11 15.36 -60.71 -1.93
N GLY A 12 15.45 -61.47 -0.83
CA GLY A 12 16.39 -62.54 -0.65
C GLY A 12 17.84 -62.01 -0.71
N ASP A 13 18.67 -62.62 -1.59
CA ASP A 13 20.04 -62.17 -1.86
C ASP A 13 20.12 -61.02 -2.91
N LEU A 14 18.97 -60.48 -3.33
CA LEU A 14 18.85 -59.45 -4.34
C LEU A 14 18.33 -58.15 -3.71
N VAL A 15 18.57 -57.01 -4.42
CA VAL A 15 17.98 -55.71 -4.09
C VAL A 15 17.10 -55.29 -5.27
N LEU A 16 15.80 -55.11 -5.02
CA LEU A 16 14.87 -54.57 -5.98
C LEU A 16 14.98 -53.04 -5.94
N CYS A 17 15.33 -52.45 -7.08
CA CYS A 17 15.40 -51.02 -7.27
C CYS A 17 14.27 -50.54 -8.20
N GLN A 18 13.46 -49.61 -7.72
CA GLN A 18 12.42 -48.95 -8.49
C GLN A 18 12.78 -47.47 -8.67
N TYR A 19 12.92 -47.06 -9.93
CA TYR A 19 13.15 -45.65 -10.29
C TYR A 19 11.87 -45.05 -10.84
N ARG A 20 11.56 -43.85 -10.34
CA ARG A 20 10.46 -43.06 -10.87
C ARG A 20 10.98 -41.68 -11.22
N ASP A 21 10.76 -41.24 -12.45
CA ASP A 21 10.99 -39.85 -12.83
C ASP A 21 9.94 -38.98 -12.15
N ILE A 22 10.40 -38.02 -11.35
CA ILE A 22 9.59 -37.05 -10.62
C ILE A 22 9.95 -35.62 -11.04
N THR A 23 10.63 -35.45 -12.17
CA THR A 23 11.20 -34.17 -12.60
C THR A 23 10.12 -33.10 -12.72
N GLU A 24 9.04 -33.37 -13.43
CA GLU A 24 7.95 -32.41 -13.63
C GLU A 24 7.31 -31.99 -12.29
N ARG A 25 7.04 -32.96 -11.42
CA ARG A 25 6.47 -32.69 -10.09
C ARG A 25 7.40 -31.86 -9.24
N SER A 26 8.69 -32.16 -9.25
CA SER A 26 9.70 -31.45 -8.47
C SER A 26 9.93 -30.04 -8.99
N GLN A 27 9.95 -29.85 -10.30
CA GLN A 27 10.06 -28.54 -10.94
C GLN A 27 8.86 -27.66 -10.60
N ARG A 28 7.63 -28.20 -10.71
CA ARG A 28 6.42 -27.47 -10.32
C ARG A 28 6.43 -27.06 -8.85
N LYS A 29 6.90 -27.97 -7.96
CA LYS A 29 7.01 -27.66 -6.55
C LYS A 29 8.00 -26.52 -6.28
N LEU A 30 9.19 -26.59 -6.88
CA LEU A 30 10.22 -25.56 -6.75
C LEU A 30 9.75 -24.20 -7.29
N GLU A 31 9.04 -24.20 -8.41
CA GLU A 31 8.47 -22.99 -8.99
C GLU A 31 7.41 -22.36 -8.08
N LEU A 32 6.53 -23.19 -7.50
CA LEU A 32 5.52 -22.75 -6.53
C LEU A 32 6.18 -22.17 -5.26
N GLU A 33 7.20 -22.82 -4.73
CA GLU A 33 7.97 -22.34 -3.57
C GLU A 33 8.67 -21.01 -3.87
N ARG A 34 9.24 -20.86 -5.09
CA ARG A 34 9.84 -19.61 -5.53
C ARG A 34 8.81 -18.48 -5.60
N ARG A 35 7.67 -18.72 -6.28
CA ARG A 35 6.59 -17.74 -6.39
C ARG A 35 6.03 -17.35 -5.02
N ASN A 36 5.82 -18.31 -4.14
CA ASN A 36 5.35 -18.03 -2.79
C ASN A 36 6.34 -17.16 -2.00
N ARG A 37 7.65 -17.41 -2.15
CA ARG A 37 8.68 -16.58 -1.53
C ARG A 37 8.68 -15.16 -2.10
N GLU A 38 8.58 -15.01 -3.43
CA GLU A 38 8.50 -13.70 -4.08
C GLU A 38 7.27 -12.92 -3.60
N LEU A 39 6.10 -13.56 -3.53
CA LEU A 39 4.87 -12.95 -2.99
C LEU A 39 5.02 -12.54 -1.53
N TYR A 40 5.63 -13.38 -0.71
CA TYR A 40 5.88 -13.09 0.69
C TYR A 40 6.78 -11.85 0.87
N GLU A 41 7.87 -11.74 0.10
CA GLU A 41 8.75 -10.57 0.15
C GLU A 41 8.05 -9.28 -0.32
N ILE A 42 7.19 -9.37 -1.33
CA ILE A 42 6.37 -8.24 -1.79
C ILE A 42 5.39 -7.81 -0.70
N GLN A 43 4.67 -8.74 -0.08
CA GLN A 43 3.74 -8.45 1.01
C GLN A 43 4.44 -7.80 2.21
N LYS A 44 5.63 -8.30 2.55
CA LYS A 44 6.47 -7.76 3.62
C LYS A 44 6.92 -6.32 3.30
N ALA A 45 7.42 -6.08 2.09
CA ALA A 45 7.87 -4.76 1.67
C ALA A 45 6.73 -3.73 1.62
N ALA A 46 5.51 -4.19 1.29
CA ALA A 46 4.31 -3.35 1.24
C ALA A 46 3.56 -3.25 2.58
N PHE A 47 4.05 -3.89 3.64
CA PHE A 47 3.39 -3.97 4.95
C PHE A 47 1.95 -4.48 4.87
N ILE A 48 1.73 -5.51 4.02
CA ILE A 48 0.42 -6.12 3.79
C ILE A 48 0.32 -7.45 4.53
N GLY A 49 -0.79 -7.63 5.25
CA GLY A 49 -1.21 -8.88 5.85
C GLY A 49 -2.59 -9.32 5.36
N ARG A 50 -3.01 -10.49 5.83
CA ARG A 50 -4.36 -11.02 5.66
C ARG A 50 -5.14 -10.81 6.96
N TRP A 51 -6.43 -10.52 6.85
CA TRP A 51 -7.34 -10.54 7.98
C TRP A 51 -8.54 -11.44 7.69
N VAL A 52 -9.12 -11.99 8.75
CA VAL A 52 -10.34 -12.81 8.73
C VAL A 52 -11.23 -12.36 9.88
N PHE A 53 -12.53 -12.29 9.66
CA PHE A 53 -13.53 -12.11 10.70
C PHE A 53 -14.60 -13.19 10.59
N ASP A 54 -14.91 -13.83 11.70
CA ASP A 54 -15.94 -14.87 11.80
C ASP A 54 -17.06 -14.41 12.72
N THR A 55 -18.30 -14.53 12.25
CA THR A 55 -19.48 -14.09 13.01
C THR A 55 -19.86 -15.04 14.15
N VAL A 56 -19.37 -16.29 14.13
CA VAL A 56 -19.64 -17.29 15.19
C VAL A 56 -18.74 -17.02 16.38
N THR A 57 -17.42 -16.97 16.14
CA THR A 57 -16.44 -16.73 17.22
C THR A 57 -16.38 -15.26 17.60
N ARG A 58 -16.82 -14.35 16.71
CA ARG A 58 -16.66 -12.89 16.82
C ARG A 58 -15.20 -12.48 17.02
N GLU A 59 -14.31 -13.21 16.38
CA GLU A 59 -12.87 -12.95 16.43
C GLU A 59 -12.40 -12.29 15.14
N PHE A 60 -11.48 -11.36 15.31
CA PHE A 60 -10.75 -10.73 14.23
C PHE A 60 -9.35 -11.36 14.18
N GLY A 61 -9.15 -12.22 13.18
CA GLY A 61 -7.87 -12.86 12.92
C GLY A 61 -7.05 -12.04 11.94
N TYR A 62 -5.74 -12.01 12.15
CA TYR A 62 -4.82 -11.37 11.23
C TYR A 62 -3.48 -12.11 11.18
N ALA A 63 -2.88 -12.11 9.99
CA ALA A 63 -1.61 -12.76 9.72
C ALA A 63 -0.78 -11.92 8.73
N GLY A 64 0.55 -12.08 8.77
CA GLY A 64 1.46 -11.43 7.84
C GLY A 64 2.16 -10.18 8.38
N HIS A 65 2.86 -9.47 7.52
CA HIS A 65 3.82 -8.43 7.89
C HIS A 65 3.20 -7.02 7.84
N THR A 66 2.30 -6.70 8.75
CA THR A 66 1.80 -5.31 8.85
C THR A 66 2.80 -4.37 9.55
N GLY A 67 3.86 -4.93 10.12
CA GLY A 67 4.87 -4.17 10.88
C GLY A 67 4.40 -3.71 12.27
N ILE A 68 3.14 -3.95 12.64
CA ILE A 68 2.58 -3.43 13.89
C ILE A 68 2.20 -4.57 14.84
N MET A 69 1.40 -5.54 14.40
CA MET A 69 0.74 -6.50 15.29
C MET A 69 1.15 -7.95 15.06
N CYS A 70 1.75 -8.30 13.93
CA CYS A 70 2.11 -9.68 13.62
C CYS A 70 3.59 -9.82 13.34
N LYS A 71 4.22 -10.77 14.00
CA LYS A 71 5.60 -11.13 13.66
C LYS A 71 5.68 -12.30 12.67
N THR A 72 4.76 -13.25 12.64
CA THR A 72 4.74 -14.37 11.66
C THR A 72 3.52 -15.27 11.79
N ASP A 73 2.91 -15.37 12.98
CA ASP A 73 1.85 -16.33 13.23
C ASP A 73 0.47 -15.67 13.16
N GLU A 74 -0.52 -16.44 12.72
CA GLU A 74 -1.91 -16.02 12.72
C GLU A 74 -2.36 -15.76 14.17
N GLN A 75 -2.83 -14.54 14.42
CA GLN A 75 -3.37 -14.15 15.72
C GLN A 75 -4.84 -13.82 15.55
N ALA A 76 -5.65 -14.28 16.47
CA ALA A 76 -7.06 -13.94 16.55
C ALA A 76 -7.34 -13.30 17.90
N ILE A 77 -8.08 -12.20 17.88
CA ILE A 77 -8.53 -11.51 19.08
C ILE A 77 -10.02 -11.24 19.00
N PRO A 78 -10.74 -11.22 20.12
CA PRO A 78 -12.14 -10.82 20.15
C PRO A 78 -12.33 -9.45 19.48
N LEU A 79 -13.44 -9.29 18.73
CA LEU A 79 -13.74 -8.03 18.04
C LEU A 79 -13.71 -6.83 18.99
N ASP A 80 -14.25 -6.97 20.21
CA ASP A 80 -14.26 -5.89 21.19
C ASP A 80 -12.86 -5.48 21.63
N ALA A 81 -11.91 -6.44 21.72
CA ALA A 81 -10.50 -6.16 21.98
C ALA A 81 -9.86 -5.43 20.81
N TYR A 82 -10.21 -5.81 19.57
CA TYR A 82 -9.73 -5.11 18.37
C TYR A 82 -10.28 -3.67 18.31
N LEU A 83 -11.57 -3.48 18.58
CA LEU A 83 -12.20 -2.16 18.61
C LEU A 83 -11.56 -1.22 19.64
N ASN A 84 -11.06 -1.77 20.75
CA ASN A 84 -10.36 -0.99 21.76
C ASN A 84 -9.00 -0.43 21.31
N LEU A 85 -8.39 -1.05 20.27
CA LEU A 85 -7.18 -0.50 19.63
C LEU A 85 -7.51 0.67 18.70
N ILE A 86 -8.72 0.72 18.16
CA ILE A 86 -9.16 1.77 17.24
C ILE A 86 -9.40 3.06 18.02
N LEU A 87 -8.90 4.19 17.50
CA LEU A 87 -9.19 5.49 18.11
C LEU A 87 -10.70 5.74 18.18
N PRO A 88 -11.21 6.33 19.26
CA PRO A 88 -12.65 6.52 19.46
C PRO A 88 -13.37 7.18 18.28
N GLU A 89 -12.71 8.15 17.64
CA GLU A 89 -13.27 8.91 16.51
C GLU A 89 -13.46 8.03 15.27
N ASP A 90 -12.68 6.96 15.11
CA ASP A 90 -12.68 6.12 13.94
C ASP A 90 -13.52 4.84 14.11
N ARG A 91 -13.92 4.50 15.36
CA ARG A 91 -14.67 3.26 15.67
C ARG A 91 -15.96 3.13 14.88
N ASN A 92 -16.76 4.19 14.85
CA ASN A 92 -18.04 4.19 14.14
C ASN A 92 -17.86 3.97 12.62
N THR A 93 -16.79 4.54 12.05
CA THR A 93 -16.44 4.32 10.64
C THR A 93 -16.10 2.87 10.35
N PHE A 94 -15.31 2.24 11.22
CA PHE A 94 -14.96 0.83 11.12
C PHE A 94 -16.18 -0.09 11.29
N GLU A 95 -17.02 0.15 12.30
CA GLU A 95 -18.20 -0.66 12.59
C GLU A 95 -19.23 -0.60 11.46
N ASN A 96 -19.46 0.58 10.89
CA ASN A 96 -20.34 0.75 9.74
C ASN A 96 -19.80 -0.01 8.52
N TRP A 97 -18.49 0.12 8.25
CA TRP A 97 -17.84 -0.61 7.16
C TRP A 97 -17.95 -2.13 7.35
N LEU A 98 -17.69 -2.64 8.57
CA LEU A 98 -17.82 -4.07 8.87
C LEU A 98 -19.27 -4.54 8.67
N GLY A 99 -20.25 -3.77 9.16
CA GLY A 99 -21.66 -4.03 8.98
C GLY A 99 -22.10 -4.08 7.52
N ASP A 100 -21.59 -3.22 6.67
CA ASP A 100 -21.87 -3.19 5.23
C ASP A 100 -21.28 -4.42 4.52
N ASN A 101 -20.05 -4.81 4.90
CA ASN A 101 -19.44 -6.03 4.36
C ASN A 101 -20.21 -7.29 4.77
N LEU A 102 -20.70 -7.35 6.00
CA LEU A 102 -21.56 -8.45 6.45
C LEU A 102 -22.87 -8.55 5.65
N LYS A 103 -23.41 -7.41 5.16
CA LYS A 103 -24.58 -7.38 4.27
C LYS A 103 -24.24 -7.73 2.82
N GLY A 104 -22.95 -7.77 2.45
CA GLY A 104 -22.47 -8.13 1.12
C GLY A 104 -21.97 -6.94 0.26
N ASN A 105 -21.91 -5.75 0.83
CA ASN A 105 -21.33 -4.59 0.15
C ASN A 105 -19.82 -4.53 0.46
N MET A 106 -18.99 -5.15 -0.42
CA MET A 106 -17.56 -5.33 -0.22
C MET A 106 -16.69 -4.40 -1.09
N GLU A 107 -17.27 -3.44 -1.80
CA GLU A 107 -16.53 -2.63 -2.78
C GLU A 107 -15.58 -1.62 -2.12
N ASN A 108 -15.87 -1.19 -0.90
CA ASN A 108 -15.16 -0.11 -0.23
C ASN A 108 -14.00 -0.59 0.63
N THR A 109 -12.92 0.20 0.65
CA THR A 109 -11.88 0.13 1.67
C THR A 109 -12.27 0.98 2.87
N VAL A 110 -11.71 0.66 4.04
CA VAL A 110 -11.77 1.54 5.21
C VAL A 110 -10.36 1.89 5.67
N ASP A 111 -10.15 3.16 5.93
CA ASP A 111 -8.94 3.69 6.57
C ASP A 111 -9.31 4.17 7.97
N TYR A 112 -8.55 3.76 8.97
CA TYR A 112 -8.77 4.14 10.37
C TYR A 112 -7.44 4.10 11.12
N ARG A 113 -7.43 4.69 12.32
CA ARG A 113 -6.26 4.77 13.18
C ARG A 113 -6.38 3.82 14.35
N ILE A 114 -5.28 3.16 14.67
CA ILE A 114 -5.14 2.36 15.89
C ILE A 114 -4.05 2.93 16.77
N LEU A 115 -4.21 2.78 18.08
CA LEU A 115 -3.19 3.06 19.08
C LEU A 115 -2.54 1.74 19.48
N TYR A 116 -1.26 1.56 19.13
CA TYR A 116 -0.51 0.36 19.47
C TYR A 116 0.89 0.74 19.97
N ASN A 117 1.31 0.21 21.11
CA ASN A 117 2.57 0.54 21.77
C ASN A 117 2.81 2.05 21.97
N LYS A 118 1.77 2.83 22.24
CA LYS A 118 1.75 4.30 22.40
C LYS A 118 1.90 5.09 21.09
N ASP A 119 1.99 4.42 19.96
CA ASP A 119 2.07 5.07 18.65
C ASP A 119 0.75 4.93 17.89
N VAL A 120 0.42 5.98 17.13
CA VAL A 120 -0.73 5.97 16.22
C VAL A 120 -0.31 5.44 14.88
N HIS A 121 -1.01 4.40 14.44
CA HIS A 121 -0.81 3.79 13.13
C HIS A 121 -2.05 3.92 12.28
N TYR A 122 -1.87 4.16 10.99
CA TYR A 122 -2.93 4.21 9.99
C TYR A 122 -3.07 2.86 9.31
N ILE A 123 -4.25 2.30 9.38
CA ILE A 123 -4.56 0.97 8.85
C ILE A 123 -5.59 1.10 7.74
N ARG A 124 -5.38 0.35 6.67
CA ARG A 124 -6.34 0.15 5.58
C ARG A 124 -6.79 -1.30 5.54
N LEU A 125 -8.09 -1.50 5.51
CA LEU A 125 -8.68 -2.81 5.23
C LEU A 125 -9.46 -2.81 3.93
N LYS A 126 -9.46 -3.97 3.28
CA LYS A 126 -10.39 -4.29 2.20
C LYS A 126 -10.82 -5.74 2.31
N THR A 127 -12.11 -6.00 2.12
CA THR A 127 -12.66 -7.34 1.99
C THR A 127 -12.57 -7.81 0.54
N PHE A 128 -12.18 -9.05 0.31
CA PHE A 128 -12.20 -9.67 -1.01
C PHE A 128 -13.00 -10.99 -1.04
N SER A 129 -13.31 -11.59 0.12
CA SER A 129 -14.14 -12.78 0.22
C SER A 129 -15.16 -12.63 1.33
N ARG A 130 -16.37 -13.14 1.05
CA ARG A 130 -17.47 -13.29 2.01
C ARG A 130 -18.10 -14.65 1.78
N GLU A 131 -17.94 -15.51 2.74
CA GLU A 131 -18.52 -16.85 2.70
C GLU A 131 -19.67 -16.95 3.70
N ARG A 132 -20.69 -17.72 3.34
CA ARG A 132 -21.82 -18.03 4.21
C ARG A 132 -21.95 -19.53 4.31
N ASP A 133 -21.93 -20.04 5.53
CA ASP A 133 -22.13 -21.47 5.77
C ASP A 133 -23.62 -21.87 5.70
N LYS A 134 -23.88 -23.17 5.90
CA LYS A 134 -25.25 -23.74 5.86
C LYS A 134 -26.14 -23.26 7.01
N ASP A 135 -25.52 -22.82 8.11
CA ASP A 135 -26.19 -22.33 9.31
C ASP A 135 -26.43 -20.81 9.26
N GLY A 136 -25.98 -20.17 8.18
CA GLY A 136 -26.15 -18.76 7.93
C GLY A 136 -25.05 -17.86 8.50
N ASN A 137 -24.02 -18.45 9.12
CA ASN A 137 -22.87 -17.71 9.64
C ASN A 137 -22.02 -17.16 8.51
N ILE A 138 -21.39 -16.02 8.75
CA ILE A 138 -20.60 -15.31 7.74
C ILE A 138 -19.15 -15.27 8.19
N SER A 139 -18.25 -15.62 7.26
CA SER A 139 -16.83 -15.36 7.35
C SER A 139 -16.44 -14.32 6.31
N LEU A 140 -15.71 -13.30 6.74
CA LEU A 140 -15.14 -12.28 5.88
C LEU A 140 -13.63 -12.46 5.84
N GLU A 141 -13.04 -12.24 4.66
CA GLU A 141 -11.60 -12.29 4.47
C GLU A 141 -11.15 -11.12 3.61
N GLY A 142 -9.97 -10.59 3.93
CA GLY A 142 -9.43 -9.47 3.20
C GLY A 142 -7.94 -9.24 3.44
N TYR A 143 -7.45 -8.11 2.96
CA TYR A 143 -6.11 -7.66 3.30
C TYR A 143 -6.17 -6.52 4.31
N ILE A 144 -5.14 -6.48 5.14
CA ILE A 144 -4.82 -5.41 6.08
C ILE A 144 -3.47 -4.80 5.67
N GLN A 145 -3.40 -3.49 5.60
CA GLN A 145 -2.17 -2.78 5.25
C GLN A 145 -1.89 -1.67 6.26
N ASN A 146 -0.63 -1.59 6.69
CA ASN A 146 -0.14 -0.42 7.41
C ASN A 146 0.22 0.67 6.39
N ILE A 147 -0.52 1.78 6.43
CA ILE A 147 -0.32 2.93 5.54
C ILE A 147 0.26 4.14 6.28
N THR A 148 0.85 3.94 7.45
CA THR A 148 1.34 5.03 8.30
C THR A 148 2.36 5.92 7.59
N ASP A 149 3.36 5.32 6.93
CA ASP A 149 4.39 6.09 6.22
C ASP A 149 3.83 6.80 4.99
N ILE A 150 2.87 6.17 4.32
CA ILE A 150 2.15 6.81 3.18
C ILE A 150 1.39 8.04 3.67
N GLN A 151 0.67 7.94 4.80
CA GLN A 151 -0.09 9.05 5.35
C GLN A 151 0.81 10.16 5.90
N LYS A 152 1.92 9.80 6.56
CA LYS A 152 2.92 10.79 7.00
C LYS A 152 3.49 11.57 5.83
N SER A 153 3.99 10.86 4.80
CA SER A 153 4.54 11.51 3.60
C SER A 153 3.51 12.42 2.91
N ARG A 154 2.25 11.98 2.84
CA ARG A 154 1.16 12.80 2.28
C ARG A 154 0.91 14.06 3.09
N ASN A 155 0.91 13.94 4.43
CA ASN A 155 0.73 15.08 5.32
C ASN A 155 1.90 16.07 5.21
N ASP A 156 3.13 15.58 5.12
CA ASP A 156 4.32 16.42 4.93
C ASP A 156 4.26 17.18 3.60
N ILE A 157 3.89 16.51 2.51
CA ILE A 157 3.68 17.15 1.21
C ILE A 157 2.58 18.22 1.29
N ASN A 158 1.45 17.92 1.94
CA ASN A 158 0.37 18.88 2.10
C ASN A 158 0.81 20.09 2.93
N LEU A 159 1.55 19.87 4.02
CA LEU A 159 2.08 20.94 4.86
C LEU A 159 3.03 21.85 4.09
N LEU A 160 3.99 21.26 3.36
CA LEU A 160 4.92 22.01 2.51
C LEU A 160 4.18 22.79 1.41
N THR A 161 3.22 22.16 0.74
CA THR A 161 2.39 22.81 -0.28
C THR A 161 1.62 24.00 0.31
N HIS A 162 1.06 23.82 1.51
CA HIS A 162 0.35 24.89 2.21
C HIS A 162 1.28 26.05 2.60
N ALA A 163 2.47 25.74 3.12
CA ALA A 163 3.47 26.76 3.46
C ALA A 163 3.90 27.56 2.23
N ILE A 164 4.18 26.88 1.12
CA ILE A 164 4.60 27.52 -0.15
C ILE A 164 3.46 28.38 -0.72
N ASN A 165 2.20 27.90 -0.68
CA ASN A 165 1.06 28.66 -1.20
C ASN A 165 0.67 29.86 -0.33
N ASN A 166 1.04 29.89 0.95
CA ASN A 166 0.84 31.03 1.85
C ASN A 166 2.08 31.92 1.98
N SER A 167 3.14 31.66 1.20
CA SER A 167 4.29 32.56 1.10
C SER A 167 3.86 33.93 0.57
N THR A 168 4.53 34.97 1.05
CA THR A 168 4.43 36.34 0.56
C THR A 168 5.30 36.60 -0.67
N GLU A 169 6.01 35.59 -1.16
CA GLU A 169 6.90 35.66 -2.31
C GLU A 169 6.39 34.79 -3.44
N ASP A 170 6.67 35.18 -4.67
CA ASP A 170 6.43 34.37 -5.85
C ASP A 170 7.39 33.20 -5.88
N ILE A 171 6.86 31.99 -5.80
CA ILE A 171 7.64 30.76 -5.79
C ILE A 171 7.23 29.92 -6.99
N PHE A 172 8.20 29.58 -7.83
CA PHE A 172 7.95 28.68 -8.95
C PHE A 172 9.13 27.74 -9.16
N ALA A 173 8.90 26.65 -9.88
CA ALA A 173 9.91 25.73 -10.35
C ALA A 173 9.73 25.52 -11.86
N ALA A 174 10.84 25.56 -12.60
CA ALA A 174 10.83 25.33 -14.02
C ALA A 174 12.01 24.45 -14.44
N LYS A 175 11.85 23.74 -15.57
CA LYS A 175 12.93 22.97 -16.21
C LYS A 175 13.94 23.91 -16.86
N GLU A 176 15.07 23.35 -17.29
CA GLU A 176 16.11 24.10 -18.02
C GLU A 176 15.58 24.70 -19.35
N ASP A 177 14.59 24.06 -19.97
CA ASP A 177 13.91 24.55 -21.17
C ASP A 177 12.84 25.62 -20.87
N GLY A 178 12.72 26.05 -19.62
CA GLY A 178 11.77 27.04 -19.16
C GLY A 178 10.37 26.52 -18.87
N THR A 179 10.08 25.22 -19.06
CA THR A 179 8.76 24.65 -18.78
C THR A 179 8.44 24.72 -17.29
N LEU A 180 7.33 25.34 -16.92
CA LEU A 180 6.89 25.40 -15.53
C LEU A 180 6.50 24.01 -15.03
N ILE A 181 6.99 23.65 -13.84
CA ILE A 181 6.62 22.42 -13.12
C ILE A 181 5.68 22.76 -11.98
N PHE A 182 5.94 23.88 -11.31
CA PHE A 182 5.21 24.32 -10.14
C PHE A 182 5.16 25.85 -10.11
N ALA A 183 4.07 26.39 -9.59
CA ALA A 183 3.91 27.80 -9.24
C ALA A 183 2.97 27.93 -8.04
N ASN A 184 3.38 28.71 -7.02
CA ASN A 184 2.53 28.95 -5.87
C ASN A 184 1.37 29.90 -6.21
N ARG A 185 0.42 30.01 -5.26
CA ARG A 185 -0.76 30.83 -5.44
C ARG A 185 -0.45 32.29 -5.79
N LEU A 186 0.57 32.89 -5.13
CA LEU A 186 0.93 34.29 -5.34
C LEU A 186 1.50 34.51 -6.73
N PHE A 187 2.39 33.64 -7.19
CA PHE A 187 2.91 33.68 -8.56
C PHE A 187 1.77 33.63 -9.59
N LYS A 188 0.83 32.68 -9.42
CA LYS A 188 -0.32 32.57 -10.32
C LYS A 188 -1.16 33.84 -10.33
N LEU A 189 -1.38 34.45 -9.17
CA LEU A 189 -2.13 35.71 -9.04
C LEU A 189 -1.44 36.86 -9.74
N HIS A 190 -0.13 37.05 -9.53
CA HIS A 190 0.63 38.15 -10.10
C HIS A 190 0.79 38.04 -11.63
N HIS A 191 0.72 36.81 -12.14
CA HIS A 191 0.85 36.57 -13.59
C HIS A 191 -0.50 36.24 -14.26
N GLU A 192 -1.63 36.53 -13.59
CA GLU A 192 -3.00 36.36 -14.11
C GLU A 192 -3.31 34.93 -14.58
N LEU A 193 -2.65 33.93 -13.99
CA LEU A 193 -2.89 32.52 -14.27
C LEU A 193 -4.06 32.03 -13.41
N GLY A 194 -4.98 31.29 -14.00
CA GLY A 194 -6.09 30.69 -13.27
C GLY A 194 -5.61 29.64 -12.24
N SER A 195 -6.38 29.46 -11.17
CA SER A 195 -6.06 28.46 -10.14
C SER A 195 -6.06 27.01 -10.68
N THR A 196 -6.83 26.78 -11.74
CA THR A 196 -7.00 25.48 -12.40
C THR A 196 -6.22 25.34 -13.71
N ASP A 197 -5.48 26.37 -14.13
CA ASP A 197 -4.73 26.32 -15.38
C ASP A 197 -3.62 25.27 -15.32
N ASP A 198 -3.54 24.48 -16.38
CA ASP A 198 -2.44 23.54 -16.57
C ASP A 198 -1.18 24.32 -16.95
N ILE A 199 -0.33 24.56 -15.96
CA ILE A 199 0.93 25.27 -16.14
C ILE A 199 2.01 24.47 -16.86
N SER A 200 1.80 23.18 -17.11
CA SER A 200 2.81 22.29 -17.70
C SER A 200 3.15 22.62 -19.15
N GLN A 201 2.30 23.39 -19.82
CA GLN A 201 2.50 23.88 -21.19
C GLN A 201 3.13 25.28 -21.24
N LEU A 202 3.22 25.96 -20.09
CA LEU A 202 3.68 27.34 -20.03
C LEU A 202 5.20 27.42 -19.89
N LYS A 203 5.78 28.42 -20.53
CA LYS A 203 7.21 28.74 -20.44
C LYS A 203 7.42 30.00 -19.59
N ILE A 204 8.29 29.91 -18.58
CA ILE A 204 8.54 31.01 -17.65
C ILE A 204 8.97 32.30 -18.35
N TYR A 205 9.71 32.20 -19.45
CA TYR A 205 10.17 33.37 -20.23
C TYR A 205 9.06 34.00 -21.08
N GLU A 206 7.88 33.38 -21.24
CA GLU A 206 6.71 33.91 -21.91
C GLU A 206 5.75 34.63 -20.95
N ILE A 207 5.78 34.28 -19.66
CA ILE A 207 4.82 34.72 -18.66
C ILE A 207 5.25 36.03 -17.96
N GLY A 208 6.54 36.24 -17.76
CA GLY A 208 7.01 37.32 -16.91
C GLY A 208 8.12 38.16 -17.45
N SER A 209 8.49 39.22 -16.71
CA SER A 209 9.56 40.14 -17.01
C SER A 209 10.97 39.59 -16.74
N TYR A 210 11.07 38.37 -16.25
CA TYR A 210 12.35 37.80 -15.74
C TYR A 210 13.40 37.58 -16.84
N THR A 211 12.99 37.04 -17.98
CA THR A 211 13.89 36.86 -19.11
C THR A 211 13.05 36.68 -20.38
N ARG A 212 12.76 37.61 -21.12
CA ARG A 212 11.84 37.55 -22.28
C ARG A 212 12.19 36.54 -23.38
N THR A 213 13.24 35.69 -23.19
CA THR A 213 13.68 34.69 -24.17
C THR A 213 14.27 33.47 -23.49
N LEU A 214 14.24 32.33 -24.19
CA LEU A 214 14.88 31.08 -23.74
C LEU A 214 16.37 31.28 -23.46
N GLU A 215 17.08 32.05 -24.31
CA GLU A 215 18.51 32.30 -24.14
C GLU A 215 18.79 33.07 -22.84
N GLY A 216 17.96 34.08 -22.52
CA GLY A 216 18.06 34.81 -21.25
C GLY A 216 17.84 33.90 -20.04
N TRP A 217 16.83 33.00 -20.09
CA TRP A 217 16.58 32.00 -19.06
C TRP A 217 17.77 31.06 -18.87
N GLN A 218 18.32 30.52 -19.95
CA GLN A 218 19.49 29.64 -19.93
C GLN A 218 20.73 30.31 -19.35
N LYS A 219 21.01 31.60 -19.72
CA LYS A 219 22.09 32.38 -19.13
C LYS A 219 21.95 32.59 -17.64
N MET A 220 20.72 32.84 -17.17
CA MET A 220 20.43 32.97 -15.74
C MET A 220 20.71 31.65 -15.01
N ILE A 221 20.22 30.50 -15.49
CA ILE A 221 20.54 29.21 -14.89
C ILE A 221 22.03 28.90 -14.87
N ALA A 222 22.73 29.18 -15.95
CA ALA A 222 24.19 28.97 -16.04
C ALA A 222 24.99 29.80 -15.03
N SER A 223 24.45 30.95 -14.59
CA SER A 223 25.11 31.80 -13.57
C SER A 223 24.93 31.29 -12.14
N ILE A 224 23.99 30.31 -11.92
CA ILE A 224 23.67 29.75 -10.59
C ILE A 224 24.40 28.41 -10.36
N LYS A 225 24.79 27.72 -11.44
CA LYS A 225 25.57 26.46 -11.39
C LYS A 225 27.05 26.77 -11.24
#